data_3b1e4840faf6816a0724c235751c9e91
#
_entry.id   3b1e4840faf6816a0724c235751c9e91
#
_cell.length_a   1.000
_cell.length_b   1.000
_cell.length_c   1.000
_cell.angle_alpha   90.00
_cell.angle_beta   90.00
_cell.angle_gamma   90.00
#
_symmetry.space_group_name_H-M   'P 1'
#
loop_
_entity.id
_entity.type
_entity.pdbx_description
1 polymer ?
#
loop_
_entity_poly.entity_id
_entity_poly.type
_entity_poly.pdbx_seq_one_letter_code
_entity_poly.pdbx_strand_id
1 'polypeptide(L)'
;MLSICNKITGTERYLSWTGTTWSWQPEVQNYLFGCPHPRSVEPLLKIHGHDVQSLIDKKYLRMATELGLKNANFVGLIGPKFKKRLQEYTMSTWQDLQPIIEHRYTQFYFDTNDWLWTLQPAPLDYTRYSGLKKINAPIKIRTDGKVIQTVRYVRSKIKTGRLSVISGPQVMTMKAEYRNVAKGCRQIDYSSMEPRFLLNVSGIHVDGDLYDWVAKEAGLSEDRTHTKIAIISSLYGSARQIPAVTKLFGLDEWERQLEANVVDNVIENYYGRPIQTEGVKGRHLLSLWLQSSAADAAIKGFADFFRANTHLKPHWVIHDACVFSGEGNVPNEIIIDGMKFPITCEDIR
;
A
#
# COMPACT_ATOMS: atom_id res chain seq x y z
N MET A 1 4.52 14.24 -18.49
CA MET A 1 5.90 14.73 -18.29
C MET A 1 6.59 13.81 -17.30
N LEU A 2 7.81 13.34 -17.60
CA LEU A 2 8.62 12.50 -16.73
C LEU A 2 9.78 13.31 -16.16
N SER A 3 9.91 13.30 -14.83
CA SER A 3 10.99 14.00 -14.14
C SER A 3 12.05 13.02 -13.64
N ILE A 4 13.31 13.39 -13.75
CA ILE A 4 14.44 12.59 -13.25
C ILE A 4 14.75 12.97 -11.81
N CYS A 5 15.04 11.96 -10.98
CA CYS A 5 15.48 12.17 -9.61
C CYS A 5 16.75 13.01 -9.54
N ASN A 6 16.65 14.14 -8.90
CA ASN A 6 17.76 15.04 -8.65
C ASN A 6 18.20 15.03 -7.17
N LYS A 7 18.01 13.92 -6.49
CA LYS A 7 18.29 13.81 -5.05
C LYS A 7 19.78 14.03 -4.71
N ILE A 8 20.66 13.86 -5.72
CA ILE A 8 22.09 14.16 -5.59
C ILE A 8 22.33 15.67 -5.60
N THR A 9 21.42 16.45 -6.18
CA THR A 9 21.66 17.85 -6.49
C THR A 9 21.02 18.84 -5.53
N GLY A 10 20.08 18.40 -4.67
CA GLY A 10 19.39 19.28 -3.73
C GLY A 10 18.74 20.51 -4.36
N THR A 11 18.54 20.50 -5.68
CA THR A 11 17.94 21.64 -6.39
C THR A 11 16.45 21.60 -6.30
N GLU A 12 15.82 22.77 -6.22
CA GLU A 12 14.37 22.97 -6.23
C GLU A 12 13.75 22.76 -7.64
N ARG A 13 14.55 22.34 -8.61
CA ARG A 13 14.12 22.14 -10.00
C ARG A 13 14.42 20.73 -10.46
N TYR A 14 13.53 20.20 -11.26
CA TYR A 14 13.61 18.85 -11.81
C TYR A 14 13.82 18.89 -13.33
N LEU A 15 14.74 18.09 -13.82
CA LEU A 15 14.91 17.89 -15.26
C LEU A 15 13.81 16.95 -15.75
N SER A 16 12.92 17.46 -16.56
CA SER A 16 11.71 16.76 -17.01
C SER A 16 11.68 16.60 -18.53
N TRP A 17 11.25 15.41 -18.96
CA TRP A 17 10.96 15.12 -20.35
C TRP A 17 9.52 15.54 -20.67
N THR A 18 9.36 16.43 -21.66
CA THR A 18 8.05 16.99 -22.04
C THR A 18 7.31 16.15 -23.09
N GLY A 19 7.93 15.08 -23.59
CA GLY A 19 7.48 14.31 -24.74
C GLY A 19 8.35 14.55 -25.97
N THR A 20 9.01 15.72 -26.06
CA THR A 20 9.89 16.10 -27.18
C THR A 20 11.26 16.62 -26.75
N THR A 21 11.31 17.35 -25.66
CA THR A 21 12.54 18.00 -25.17
C THR A 21 12.70 17.88 -23.66
N TRP A 22 13.92 18.11 -23.19
CA TRP A 22 14.23 18.25 -21.77
C TRP A 22 14.07 19.70 -21.33
N SER A 23 13.39 19.93 -20.22
CA SER A 23 13.25 21.24 -19.60
C SER A 23 13.32 21.17 -18.08
N TRP A 24 13.76 22.28 -17.46
CA TRP A 24 13.80 22.41 -16.02
C TRP A 24 12.44 22.84 -15.49
N GLN A 25 11.85 22.05 -14.59
CA GLN A 25 10.53 22.29 -14.01
C GLN A 25 10.63 22.48 -12.49
N PRO A 26 9.80 23.38 -11.91
CA PRO A 26 9.77 23.57 -10.45
C PRO A 26 9.05 22.43 -9.72
N GLU A 27 8.14 21.72 -10.40
CA GLU A 27 7.32 20.68 -9.80
C GLU A 27 7.47 19.35 -10.51
N VAL A 28 7.34 18.27 -9.73
CA VAL A 28 7.35 16.90 -10.21
C VAL A 28 5.93 16.44 -10.47
N GLN A 29 5.61 16.09 -11.70
CA GLN A 29 4.33 15.44 -12.04
C GLN A 29 4.43 13.92 -11.97
N ASN A 30 5.42 13.36 -12.64
CA ASN A 30 5.71 11.93 -12.66
C ASN A 30 7.21 11.75 -12.51
N TYR A 31 7.61 10.84 -11.65
CA TYR A 31 8.99 10.71 -11.23
C TYR A 31 9.60 9.40 -11.73
N LEU A 32 10.68 9.51 -12.48
CA LEU A 32 11.45 8.39 -12.97
C LEU A 32 12.81 8.38 -12.26
N PHE A 33 13.24 7.23 -11.83
CA PHE A 33 14.56 6.89 -11.27
C PHE A 33 14.88 7.08 -9.80
N GLY A 34 15.36 5.98 -9.25
CA GLY A 34 16.43 5.77 -8.27
C GLY A 34 16.22 6.25 -6.84
N CYS A 35 15.28 7.11 -6.59
CA CYS A 35 14.92 7.51 -5.24
C CYS A 35 13.49 7.13 -4.94
N PRO A 36 13.21 6.62 -3.76
CA PRO A 36 11.84 6.52 -3.31
C PRO A 36 11.19 7.91 -3.33
N HIS A 37 10.13 8.06 -4.09
CA HIS A 37 9.34 9.28 -4.22
C HIS A 37 7.85 8.92 -4.38
N PRO A 38 6.89 9.68 -3.79
CA PRO A 38 5.47 9.36 -3.90
C PRO A 38 4.97 9.32 -5.35
N ARG A 39 5.52 10.15 -6.20
CA ARG A 39 5.19 10.22 -7.64
C ARG A 39 6.10 9.36 -8.54
N SER A 40 6.76 8.34 -7.97
CA SER A 40 7.55 7.40 -8.77
C SER A 40 6.64 6.55 -9.66
N VAL A 41 6.92 6.55 -10.97
CA VAL A 41 6.14 5.78 -11.96
C VAL A 41 6.60 4.33 -12.09
N GLU A 42 7.81 4.00 -11.63
CA GLU A 42 8.33 2.63 -11.73
C GLU A 42 7.45 1.58 -11.04
N PRO A 43 6.94 1.80 -9.79
CA PRO A 43 6.00 0.87 -9.19
C PRO A 43 4.67 0.79 -9.93
N LEU A 44 4.19 1.89 -10.50
CA LEU A 44 2.95 1.92 -11.29
C LEU A 44 3.10 1.11 -12.59
N LEU A 45 4.19 1.31 -13.34
CA LEU A 45 4.51 0.54 -14.53
C LEU A 45 4.56 -0.97 -14.23
N LYS A 46 5.19 -1.37 -13.12
CA LYS A 46 5.23 -2.79 -12.68
C LYS A 46 3.84 -3.34 -12.36
N ILE A 47 2.97 -2.54 -11.78
CA ILE A 47 1.57 -2.91 -11.52
C ILE A 47 0.84 -3.19 -12.83
N HIS A 48 1.14 -2.43 -13.88
CA HIS A 48 0.58 -2.62 -15.23
C HIS A 48 1.33 -3.66 -16.08
N GLY A 49 2.27 -4.42 -15.50
CA GLY A 49 2.94 -5.53 -16.18
C GLY A 49 4.15 -5.13 -17.03
N HIS A 50 4.57 -3.86 -16.99
CA HIS A 50 5.77 -3.42 -17.71
C HIS A 50 7.05 -3.81 -16.97
N ASP A 51 8.05 -4.27 -17.72
CA ASP A 51 9.37 -4.53 -17.14
C ASP A 51 10.13 -3.22 -16.93
N VAL A 52 10.53 -2.98 -15.69
CA VAL A 52 11.23 -1.75 -15.31
C VAL A 52 12.67 -2.08 -14.97
N GLN A 53 13.58 -1.68 -15.86
CA GLN A 53 15.01 -1.84 -15.64
C GLN A 53 15.56 -0.71 -14.77
N SER A 54 16.33 -1.05 -13.75
CA SER A 54 17.08 -0.04 -12.98
C SER A 54 18.29 0.39 -13.78
N LEU A 55 18.22 1.56 -14.41
CA LEU A 55 19.35 2.13 -15.18
C LEU A 55 20.40 2.81 -14.30
N ILE A 56 20.05 3.19 -13.09
CA ILE A 56 21.00 3.84 -12.20
C ILE A 56 21.68 2.78 -11.35
N ASP A 57 22.95 2.50 -11.70
CA ASP A 57 23.79 1.70 -10.82
C ASP A 57 23.93 2.43 -9.49
N LYS A 58 23.52 1.74 -8.40
CA LYS A 58 23.67 2.23 -7.02
C LYS A 58 25.10 2.68 -6.71
N LYS A 59 26.08 2.16 -7.44
CA LYS A 59 27.49 2.54 -7.37
C LYS A 59 27.70 4.02 -7.71
N TYR A 60 27.04 4.55 -8.73
CA TYR A 60 27.15 5.97 -9.10
C TYR A 60 26.51 6.89 -8.08
N LEU A 61 25.35 6.49 -7.52
CA LEU A 61 24.70 7.23 -6.43
C LEU A 61 25.58 7.28 -5.17
N ARG A 62 26.21 6.16 -4.84
CA ARG A 62 27.12 6.05 -3.70
C ARG A 62 28.36 6.92 -3.89
N MET A 63 28.98 6.83 -5.07
CA MET A 63 30.17 7.61 -5.42
C MET A 63 29.89 9.13 -5.40
N ALA A 64 28.75 9.57 -5.94
CA ALA A 64 28.35 10.98 -5.89
C ALA A 64 28.11 11.48 -4.47
N THR A 65 27.56 10.61 -3.59
CA THR A 65 27.37 10.92 -2.17
C THR A 65 28.71 11.01 -1.43
N GLU A 66 29.62 10.08 -1.68
CA GLU A 66 30.97 10.05 -1.07
C GLU A 66 31.82 11.24 -1.51
N LEU A 67 31.68 11.71 -2.76
CA LEU A 67 32.34 12.89 -3.30
C LEU A 67 31.69 14.22 -2.88
N GLY A 68 30.65 14.20 -2.06
CA GLY A 68 29.98 15.41 -1.57
C GLY A 68 29.25 16.20 -2.68
N LEU A 69 28.99 15.60 -3.83
CA LEU A 69 28.39 16.24 -5.00
C LEU A 69 26.87 16.54 -4.81
N LYS A 70 26.48 17.01 -3.63
CA LYS A 70 25.08 17.27 -3.27
C LYS A 70 24.36 18.23 -4.20
N ASN A 71 25.08 19.11 -4.87
CA ASN A 71 24.56 20.17 -5.74
C ASN A 71 24.89 19.95 -7.22
N ALA A 72 25.50 18.83 -7.60
CA ALA A 72 25.84 18.58 -8.99
C ALA A 72 24.64 18.01 -9.77
N ASN A 73 24.44 18.50 -10.98
CA ASN A 73 23.43 17.97 -11.88
C ASN A 73 23.84 16.55 -12.31
N PHE A 74 23.08 15.53 -11.92
CA PHE A 74 23.33 14.13 -12.26
C PHE A 74 23.54 13.94 -13.77
N VAL A 75 22.70 14.56 -14.60
CA VAL A 75 22.82 14.49 -16.08
C VAL A 75 24.11 15.13 -16.58
N GLY A 76 24.66 16.09 -15.85
CA GLY A 76 25.97 16.69 -16.14
C GLY A 76 27.15 15.78 -15.80
N LEU A 77 26.98 14.87 -14.83
CA LEU A 77 28.06 13.99 -14.37
C LEU A 77 28.20 12.70 -15.19
N ILE A 78 27.21 12.36 -16.01
CA ILE A 78 27.19 11.13 -16.79
C ILE A 78 27.76 11.33 -18.19
N GLY A 79 28.56 10.37 -18.66
CA GLY A 79 29.16 10.42 -20.00
C GLY A 79 28.14 10.30 -21.14
N PRO A 80 28.54 10.65 -22.37
CA PRO A 80 27.65 10.69 -23.55
C PRO A 80 26.88 9.38 -23.82
N LYS A 81 27.55 8.23 -23.69
CA LYS A 81 26.90 6.91 -23.85
C LYS A 81 25.75 6.69 -22.85
N PHE A 82 25.96 7.11 -21.62
CA PHE A 82 24.93 6.96 -20.59
C PHE A 82 23.80 7.96 -20.81
N LYS A 83 24.10 9.19 -21.24
CA LYS A 83 23.07 10.19 -21.61
C LYS A 83 22.15 9.66 -22.71
N LYS A 84 22.73 9.08 -23.78
CA LYS A 84 21.95 8.47 -24.85
C LYS A 84 21.04 7.35 -24.33
N ARG A 85 21.59 6.44 -23.53
CA ARG A 85 20.86 5.33 -22.93
C ARG A 85 19.74 5.80 -21.97
N LEU A 86 20.00 6.86 -21.18
CA LEU A 86 19.01 7.49 -20.31
C LEU A 86 17.87 8.10 -21.11
N GLN A 87 18.21 8.76 -22.25
CA GLN A 87 17.22 9.35 -23.14
C GLN A 87 16.34 8.26 -23.79
N GLU A 88 16.93 7.22 -24.35
CA GLU A 88 16.21 6.09 -24.95
C GLU A 88 15.27 5.43 -23.94
N TYR A 89 15.74 5.18 -22.72
CA TYR A 89 14.92 4.61 -21.65
C TYR A 89 13.80 5.55 -21.22
N THR A 90 14.04 6.85 -21.09
CA THR A 90 13.01 7.82 -20.73
C THR A 90 11.93 7.90 -21.80
N MET A 91 12.32 7.83 -23.08
CA MET A 91 11.37 7.80 -24.19
C MET A 91 10.53 6.53 -24.19
N SER A 92 11.16 5.36 -24.03
CA SER A 92 10.45 4.08 -23.91
C SER A 92 9.48 4.09 -22.70
N THR A 93 9.97 4.51 -21.54
CA THR A 93 9.13 4.62 -20.34
C THR A 93 7.97 5.59 -20.52
N TRP A 94 8.18 6.69 -21.26
CA TRP A 94 7.10 7.62 -21.57
C TRP A 94 6.05 6.98 -22.48
N GLN A 95 6.47 6.19 -23.48
CA GLN A 95 5.55 5.46 -24.34
C GLN A 95 4.72 4.43 -23.54
N ASP A 96 5.36 3.69 -22.64
CA ASP A 96 4.68 2.73 -21.76
C ASP A 96 3.73 3.42 -20.76
N LEU A 97 4.07 4.63 -20.33
CA LEU A 97 3.26 5.40 -19.36
C LEU A 97 2.03 6.04 -20.01
N GLN A 98 2.11 6.43 -21.29
CA GLN A 98 1.04 7.15 -21.98
C GLN A 98 -0.35 6.46 -21.84
N PRO A 99 -0.50 5.14 -22.14
CA PRO A 99 -1.78 4.47 -22.06
C PRO A 99 -2.31 4.31 -20.63
N ILE A 100 -1.42 4.35 -19.64
CA ILE A 100 -1.80 4.12 -18.23
C ILE A 100 -1.96 5.41 -17.42
N ILE A 101 -1.48 6.56 -17.94
CA ILE A 101 -1.50 7.81 -17.17
C ILE A 101 -2.93 8.32 -16.94
N GLU A 102 -3.83 8.07 -17.88
CA GLU A 102 -5.25 8.42 -17.79
C GLU A 102 -6.11 7.31 -17.20
N HIS A 103 -5.50 6.16 -16.91
CA HIS A 103 -6.21 5.04 -16.32
C HIS A 103 -6.70 5.40 -14.91
N ARG A 104 -7.96 5.04 -14.57
CA ARG A 104 -8.59 5.39 -13.29
C ARG A 104 -7.76 5.00 -12.06
N TYR A 105 -7.00 3.90 -12.14
CA TYR A 105 -6.13 3.46 -11.04
C TYR A 105 -4.94 4.38 -10.83
N THR A 106 -4.45 5.05 -11.84
CA THR A 106 -3.25 5.91 -11.73
C THR A 106 -3.48 7.08 -10.78
N GLN A 107 -4.62 7.77 -10.91
CA GLN A 107 -4.97 8.85 -9.98
C GLN A 107 -5.14 8.31 -8.56
N PHE A 108 -5.89 7.23 -8.40
CA PHE A 108 -6.07 6.55 -7.12
C PHE A 108 -4.73 6.14 -6.49
N TYR A 109 -3.83 5.58 -7.30
CA TYR A 109 -2.49 5.17 -6.85
C TYR A 109 -1.68 6.36 -6.33
N PHE A 110 -1.62 7.46 -7.08
CA PHE A 110 -0.87 8.63 -6.65
C PHE A 110 -1.46 9.28 -5.41
N ASP A 111 -2.76 9.45 -5.33
CA ASP A 111 -3.42 10.07 -4.16
C ASP A 111 -3.17 9.29 -2.87
N THR A 112 -3.31 7.97 -2.93
CA THR A 112 -3.08 7.11 -1.77
C THR A 112 -1.59 6.98 -1.45
N ASN A 113 -0.73 6.99 -2.46
CA ASN A 113 0.72 6.93 -2.27
C ASN A 113 1.28 8.25 -1.71
N ASP A 114 0.77 9.40 -2.15
CA ASP A 114 1.12 10.70 -1.56
C ASP A 114 0.80 10.70 -0.07
N TRP A 115 -0.37 10.20 0.34
CA TRP A 115 -0.69 10.07 1.75
C TRP A 115 0.28 9.14 2.51
N LEU A 116 0.63 7.97 1.97
CA LEU A 116 1.62 7.07 2.57
C LEU A 116 2.99 7.75 2.78
N TRP A 117 3.31 8.78 2.00
CA TRP A 117 4.52 9.56 2.17
C TRP A 117 4.43 10.65 3.25
N THR A 118 3.23 10.99 3.71
CA THR A 118 3.01 11.89 4.85
C THR A 118 3.24 11.20 6.20
N LEU A 119 3.34 9.87 6.25
CA LEU A 119 3.61 9.13 7.47
C LEU A 119 4.84 9.67 8.18
N GLN A 120 4.73 9.86 9.50
CA GLN A 120 5.72 10.51 10.33
C GLN A 120 6.56 9.51 11.13
N PRO A 121 7.75 9.90 11.63
CA PRO A 121 8.47 9.13 12.63
C PRO A 121 7.59 8.90 13.87
N ALA A 122 7.60 7.69 14.43
CA ALA A 122 6.86 7.43 15.66
C ALA A 122 7.69 7.79 16.90
N PRO A 123 7.11 8.35 17.97
CA PRO A 123 7.81 8.55 19.23
C PRO A 123 8.34 7.23 19.78
N LEU A 124 9.57 7.19 20.29
CA LEU A 124 10.19 5.98 20.84
C LEU A 124 10.01 5.88 22.35
N ASP A 125 9.55 4.74 22.84
CA ASP A 125 9.77 4.34 24.22
C ASP A 125 11.13 3.65 24.34
N TYR A 126 12.15 4.41 24.73
CA TYR A 126 13.52 3.91 24.80
C TYR A 126 13.69 2.80 25.86
N THR A 127 12.94 2.87 26.97
CA THR A 127 13.00 1.87 28.04
C THR A 127 12.52 0.51 27.54
N ARG A 128 11.36 0.47 26.88
CA ARG A 128 10.82 -0.75 26.25
C ARG A 128 11.74 -1.26 25.15
N TYR A 129 12.20 -0.38 24.27
CA TYR A 129 13.12 -0.73 23.20
C TYR A 129 14.41 -1.37 23.73
N SER A 130 15.02 -0.78 24.76
CA SER A 130 16.21 -1.32 25.42
C SER A 130 15.95 -2.68 26.05
N GLY A 131 14.78 -2.86 26.69
CA GLY A 131 14.35 -4.14 27.26
C GLY A 131 14.24 -5.23 26.19
N LEU A 132 13.57 -4.93 25.08
CA LEU A 132 13.44 -5.86 23.95
C LEU A 132 14.80 -6.21 23.33
N LYS A 133 15.71 -5.26 23.23
CA LYS A 133 17.09 -5.50 22.79
C LYS A 133 17.85 -6.47 23.72
N LYS A 134 17.71 -6.31 25.03
CA LYS A 134 18.38 -7.18 26.03
C LYS A 134 17.94 -8.65 25.91
N ILE A 135 16.68 -8.88 25.56
CA ILE A 135 16.14 -10.25 25.34
C ILE A 135 16.27 -10.75 23.89
N ASN A 136 17.05 -10.04 23.06
CA ASN A 136 17.25 -10.35 21.64
C ASN A 136 15.92 -10.51 20.86
N ALA A 137 14.90 -9.72 21.19
CA ALA A 137 13.64 -9.72 20.44
C ALA A 137 13.91 -9.41 18.97
N PRO A 138 13.23 -10.07 18.01
CA PRO A 138 13.47 -9.92 16.57
C PRO A 138 12.86 -8.60 16.02
N ILE A 139 13.20 -7.47 16.65
CA ILE A 139 12.75 -6.15 16.23
C ILE A 139 13.81 -5.50 15.32
N LYS A 140 13.38 -5.08 14.12
CA LYS A 140 14.22 -4.36 13.15
C LYS A 140 13.79 -2.91 13.10
N ILE A 141 14.26 -2.12 14.07
CA ILE A 141 13.96 -0.69 14.20
C ILE A 141 15.26 0.10 14.02
N ARG A 142 15.19 1.18 13.26
CA ARG A 142 16.22 2.24 13.22
C ARG A 142 15.70 3.43 13.99
N THR A 143 16.54 3.99 14.87
CA THR A 143 16.20 5.10 15.75
C THR A 143 17.41 5.99 16.02
N ASP A 144 17.16 7.25 16.30
CA ASP A 144 18.14 8.21 16.82
C ASP A 144 18.10 8.30 18.37
N GLY A 145 17.34 7.42 19.02
CA GLY A 145 17.13 7.41 20.47
C GLY A 145 15.88 8.17 20.95
N LYS A 146 15.26 8.99 20.09
CA LYS A 146 14.04 9.76 20.42
C LYS A 146 12.84 9.30 19.59
N VAL A 147 13.07 9.04 18.32
CA VAL A 147 12.02 8.61 17.39
C VAL A 147 12.43 7.36 16.63
N ILE A 148 11.43 6.60 16.21
CA ILE A 148 11.56 5.49 15.26
C ILE A 148 11.45 6.08 13.86
N GLN A 149 12.40 5.73 12.98
CA GLN A 149 12.40 6.24 11.60
C GLN A 149 11.09 5.99 10.90
N THR A 150 10.72 6.89 10.00
CA THR A 150 9.55 6.76 9.15
C THR A 150 9.61 5.50 8.31
N VAL A 151 8.51 4.75 8.29
CA VAL A 151 8.35 3.62 7.38
C VAL A 151 8.03 4.12 5.97
N ARG A 152 8.58 3.44 4.96
CA ARG A 152 8.25 3.68 3.54
C ARG A 152 7.79 2.39 2.91
N TYR A 153 6.73 2.47 2.14
CA TYR A 153 6.07 1.33 1.53
C TYR A 153 6.16 1.35 0.02
N VAL A 154 5.96 0.17 -0.57
CA VAL A 154 5.70 -0.02 -2.00
C VAL A 154 4.56 -1.01 -2.17
N ARG A 155 3.76 -0.82 -3.22
CA ARG A 155 2.55 -1.61 -3.52
C ARG A 155 2.71 -2.53 -4.74
N SER A 156 3.88 -2.56 -5.37
CA SER A 156 4.14 -3.33 -6.59
C SER A 156 4.85 -4.67 -6.36
N LYS A 157 5.20 -5.02 -5.12
CA LYS A 157 5.89 -6.28 -4.81
C LYS A 157 4.96 -7.48 -4.70
N ILE A 158 3.70 -7.25 -4.31
CA ILE A 158 2.69 -8.28 -4.07
C ILE A 158 1.58 -8.09 -5.09
N LYS A 159 1.14 -9.15 -5.77
CA LYS A 159 0.08 -9.11 -6.80
C LYS A 159 -1.18 -8.37 -6.32
N THR A 160 -1.59 -8.60 -5.08
CA THR A 160 -2.76 -7.96 -4.46
C THR A 160 -2.55 -6.49 -4.06
N GLY A 161 -1.37 -5.91 -4.23
CA GLY A 161 -1.11 -4.52 -3.84
C GLY A 161 -0.98 -4.26 -2.35
N ARG A 162 -0.97 -5.30 -1.51
CA ARG A 162 -0.66 -5.17 -0.09
C ARG A 162 0.69 -4.51 0.10
N LEU A 163 0.81 -3.69 1.14
CA LEU A 163 2.01 -2.92 1.43
C LEU A 163 3.21 -3.81 1.72
N SER A 164 4.36 -3.42 1.18
CA SER A 164 5.66 -3.99 1.52
C SER A 164 6.60 -2.89 1.98
N VAL A 165 7.29 -3.09 3.10
CA VAL A 165 8.26 -2.12 3.62
C VAL A 165 9.51 -2.12 2.74
N ILE A 166 9.92 -0.93 2.29
CA ILE A 166 11.17 -0.70 1.54
C ILE A 166 12.24 0.01 2.36
N SER A 167 11.85 0.78 3.36
CA SER A 167 12.76 1.39 4.32
C SER A 167 12.07 1.70 5.65
N GLY A 168 12.83 1.85 6.71
CA GLY A 168 12.33 2.04 8.07
C GLY A 168 12.11 0.73 8.83
N PRO A 169 11.31 0.76 9.91
CA PRO A 169 11.03 -0.41 10.73
C PRO A 169 10.22 -1.47 9.96
N GLN A 170 10.52 -2.74 10.18
CA GLN A 170 9.83 -3.88 9.54
C GLN A 170 8.51 -4.19 10.25
N VAL A 171 7.58 -3.23 10.21
CA VAL A 171 6.32 -3.30 10.97
C VAL A 171 5.39 -4.43 10.53
N MET A 172 5.45 -4.86 9.27
CA MET A 172 4.61 -5.93 8.73
C MET A 172 4.88 -7.30 9.36
N THR A 173 6.09 -7.52 9.85
CA THR A 173 6.53 -8.76 10.51
C THR A 173 6.73 -8.59 12.00
N MET A 174 6.48 -7.40 12.53
CA MET A 174 6.62 -7.10 13.95
C MET A 174 5.43 -7.69 14.73
N LYS A 175 5.71 -8.50 15.73
CA LYS A 175 4.66 -9.02 16.62
C LYS A 175 3.91 -7.87 17.30
N ALA A 176 2.61 -8.05 17.55
CA ALA A 176 1.76 -7.04 18.16
C ALA A 176 2.33 -6.56 19.51
N GLU A 177 2.82 -7.50 20.33
CA GLU A 177 3.43 -7.25 21.64
C GLU A 177 4.68 -6.33 21.61
N TYR A 178 5.33 -6.18 20.44
CA TYR A 178 6.52 -5.33 20.26
C TYR A 178 6.17 -3.94 19.72
N ARG A 179 4.94 -3.70 19.31
CA ARG A 179 4.51 -2.40 18.76
C ARG A 179 4.49 -1.30 19.82
N ASN A 180 4.42 -1.68 21.10
CA ASN A 180 4.44 -0.76 22.23
C ASN A 180 5.77 0.00 22.44
N VAL A 181 6.77 -0.23 21.60
CA VAL A 181 7.94 0.65 21.48
C VAL A 181 7.58 2.03 20.91
N ALA A 182 6.42 2.17 20.27
CA ALA A 182 5.86 3.43 19.81
C ALA A 182 5.11 4.09 20.99
N LYS A 183 5.77 5.04 21.66
CA LYS A 183 5.29 5.67 22.89
C LYS A 183 4.04 6.52 22.67
N GLY A 184 3.01 6.32 23.48
CA GLY A 184 1.78 7.12 23.45
C GLY A 184 1.02 7.02 22.12
N CYS A 185 1.18 5.91 21.41
CA CYS A 185 0.47 5.66 20.17
C CYS A 185 -0.77 4.80 20.43
N ARG A 186 -1.75 5.01 19.56
CA ARG A 186 -2.97 4.20 19.44
C ARG A 186 -2.95 3.47 18.10
N GLN A 187 -3.75 2.43 17.98
CA GLN A 187 -3.98 1.70 16.74
C GLN A 187 -5.45 1.73 16.41
N ILE A 188 -5.80 2.13 15.20
CA ILE A 188 -7.10 1.85 14.60
C ILE A 188 -6.98 0.61 13.73
N ASP A 189 -8.03 -0.25 13.74
CA ASP A 189 -8.05 -1.52 13.02
C ASP A 189 -9.45 -1.72 12.43
N TYR A 190 -9.54 -2.06 11.15
CA TYR A 190 -10.82 -2.37 10.51
C TYR A 190 -11.35 -3.72 10.98
N SER A 191 -12.59 -3.74 11.43
CA SER A 191 -13.25 -4.98 11.85
C SER A 191 -13.69 -5.79 10.63
N SER A 192 -12.99 -6.90 10.36
CA SER A 192 -13.35 -7.83 9.27
C SER A 192 -13.36 -7.18 7.88
N MET A 193 -12.29 -6.46 7.52
CA MET A 193 -12.20 -5.63 6.32
C MET A 193 -12.63 -6.35 5.03
N GLU A 194 -12.03 -7.50 4.72
CA GLU A 194 -12.25 -8.19 3.45
C GLU A 194 -13.69 -8.73 3.31
N PRO A 195 -14.26 -9.50 4.27
CA PRO A 195 -15.64 -9.96 4.13
C PRO A 195 -16.66 -8.82 4.15
N ARG A 196 -16.45 -7.75 4.93
CA ARG A 196 -17.31 -6.57 4.89
C ARG A 196 -17.25 -5.85 3.57
N PHE A 197 -16.05 -5.73 2.99
CA PHE A 197 -15.89 -5.14 1.67
C PHE A 197 -16.73 -5.88 0.63
N LEU A 198 -16.65 -7.22 0.60
CA LEU A 198 -17.42 -8.03 -0.34
C LEU A 198 -18.94 -7.86 -0.16
N LEU A 199 -19.43 -7.87 1.07
CA LEU A 199 -20.84 -7.64 1.37
C LEU A 199 -21.29 -6.24 0.96
N ASN A 200 -20.53 -5.21 1.31
CA ASN A 200 -20.84 -3.84 0.95
C ASN A 200 -20.96 -3.62 -0.58
N VAL A 201 -20.03 -4.17 -1.36
CA VAL A 201 -20.11 -4.08 -2.84
C VAL A 201 -21.24 -4.94 -3.42
N SER A 202 -21.73 -5.93 -2.67
CA SER A 202 -22.94 -6.69 -2.99
C SER A 202 -24.24 -6.00 -2.52
N GLY A 203 -24.14 -4.78 -1.95
CA GLY A 203 -25.30 -4.03 -1.44
C GLY A 203 -25.81 -4.52 -0.08
N ILE A 204 -25.07 -5.36 0.62
CA ILE A 204 -25.43 -5.91 1.94
C ILE A 204 -24.67 -5.17 3.02
N HIS A 205 -25.39 -4.39 3.83
CA HIS A 205 -24.82 -3.68 4.97
C HIS A 205 -25.06 -4.46 6.25
N VAL A 206 -24.00 -4.67 7.02
CA VAL A 206 -24.06 -5.40 8.29
C VAL A 206 -23.70 -4.46 9.43
N ASP A 207 -24.66 -4.14 10.28
CA ASP A 207 -24.40 -3.42 11.51
C ASP A 207 -23.92 -4.37 12.61
N GLY A 208 -23.04 -3.89 13.48
CA GLY A 208 -22.49 -4.67 14.59
C GLY A 208 -21.41 -5.70 14.20
N ASP A 209 -21.30 -6.79 14.96
CA ASP A 209 -20.28 -7.82 14.70
C ASP A 209 -20.67 -8.68 13.49
N LEU A 210 -19.75 -8.75 12.51
CA LEU A 210 -19.96 -9.52 11.28
C LEU A 210 -20.06 -11.03 11.55
N TYR A 211 -19.27 -11.54 12.49
CA TYR A 211 -19.22 -12.97 12.76
C TYR A 211 -20.52 -13.45 13.39
N ASP A 212 -21.09 -12.66 14.31
CA ASP A 212 -22.39 -12.95 14.92
C ASP A 212 -23.51 -12.92 13.88
N TRP A 213 -23.48 -11.91 12.99
CA TRP A 213 -24.44 -11.83 11.88
C TRP A 213 -24.34 -13.04 10.95
N VAL A 214 -23.12 -13.42 10.50
CA VAL A 214 -22.91 -14.59 9.64
C VAL A 214 -23.32 -15.88 10.34
N ALA A 215 -23.00 -16.06 11.63
CA ALA A 215 -23.39 -17.24 12.39
C ALA A 215 -24.91 -17.42 12.37
N LYS A 216 -25.64 -16.33 12.60
CA LYS A 216 -27.12 -16.33 12.58
C LYS A 216 -27.68 -16.63 11.18
N GLU A 217 -27.24 -15.89 10.16
CA GLU A 217 -27.79 -16.00 8.80
C GLU A 217 -27.40 -17.32 8.10
N ALA A 218 -26.22 -17.87 8.39
CA ALA A 218 -25.74 -19.14 7.86
C ALA A 218 -26.11 -20.35 8.74
N GLY A 219 -26.77 -20.16 9.89
CA GLY A 219 -27.13 -21.22 10.83
C GLY A 219 -25.91 -21.94 11.42
N LEU A 220 -24.84 -21.21 11.69
CA LEU A 220 -23.62 -21.74 12.31
C LEU A 220 -23.74 -21.68 13.83
N SER A 221 -22.81 -22.38 14.53
CA SER A 221 -22.68 -22.24 15.98
C SER A 221 -22.29 -20.80 16.36
N GLU A 222 -22.66 -20.37 17.57
CA GLU A 222 -22.29 -19.05 18.10
C GLU A 222 -20.78 -18.92 18.43
N ASP A 223 -19.96 -19.93 18.14
CA ASP A 223 -18.51 -19.84 18.29
C ASP A 223 -17.92 -18.90 17.23
N ARG A 224 -17.52 -17.72 17.68
CA ARG A 224 -16.92 -16.67 16.86
C ARG A 224 -15.67 -17.15 16.12
N THR A 225 -14.85 -18.01 16.74
CA THR A 225 -13.63 -18.56 16.11
C THR A 225 -14.00 -19.51 14.97
N HIS A 226 -14.99 -20.37 15.20
CA HIS A 226 -15.50 -21.27 14.16
C HIS A 226 -16.09 -20.49 12.99
N THR A 227 -16.91 -19.47 13.24
CA THR A 227 -17.49 -18.63 12.20
C THR A 227 -16.41 -17.87 11.41
N LYS A 228 -15.38 -17.34 12.07
CA LYS A 228 -14.23 -16.70 11.41
C LYS A 228 -13.51 -17.67 10.47
N ILE A 229 -13.25 -18.88 10.91
CA ILE A 229 -12.61 -19.93 10.10
C ILE A 229 -13.49 -20.28 8.91
N ALA A 230 -14.82 -20.42 9.12
CA ALA A 230 -15.80 -20.72 8.09
C ALA A 230 -15.79 -19.66 6.97
N ILE A 231 -15.81 -18.38 7.33
CA ILE A 231 -15.75 -17.25 6.39
C ILE A 231 -14.43 -17.28 5.60
N ILE A 232 -13.29 -17.31 6.31
CA ILE A 232 -11.98 -17.32 5.69
C ILE A 232 -11.82 -18.52 4.74
N SER A 233 -12.21 -19.71 5.18
CA SER A 233 -12.14 -20.93 4.37
C SER A 233 -12.99 -20.81 3.10
N SER A 234 -14.17 -20.23 3.20
CA SER A 234 -15.07 -20.05 2.06
C SER A 234 -14.56 -18.99 1.09
N LEU A 235 -14.07 -17.85 1.58
CA LEU A 235 -13.54 -16.77 0.75
C LEU A 235 -12.23 -17.13 0.03
N TYR A 236 -11.37 -17.94 0.62
CA TYR A 236 -10.05 -18.28 0.08
C TYR A 236 -9.96 -19.66 -0.59
N GLY A 237 -11.06 -20.37 -0.66
CA GLY A 237 -11.10 -21.63 -1.42
C GLY A 237 -10.42 -22.82 -0.74
N SER A 238 -10.41 -22.88 0.60
CA SER A 238 -9.85 -24.03 1.29
C SER A 238 -10.82 -25.25 1.21
N ALA A 239 -10.31 -26.45 1.51
CA ALA A 239 -11.11 -27.67 1.55
C ALA A 239 -12.24 -27.67 2.61
N ARG A 240 -12.29 -26.66 3.49
CA ARG A 240 -13.27 -26.53 4.57
C ARG A 240 -14.32 -25.44 4.28
N GLN A 241 -14.72 -25.29 3.03
CA GLN A 241 -15.78 -24.36 2.66
C GLN A 241 -17.11 -24.79 3.27
N ILE A 242 -17.90 -23.81 3.71
CA ILE A 242 -19.24 -24.05 4.26
C ILE A 242 -20.27 -23.56 3.24
N PRO A 243 -21.12 -24.45 2.67
CA PRO A 243 -22.11 -24.09 1.64
C PRO A 243 -23.02 -22.93 2.03
N ALA A 244 -23.45 -22.87 3.29
CA ALA A 244 -24.28 -21.77 3.77
C ALA A 244 -23.56 -20.40 3.69
N VAL A 245 -22.27 -20.34 4.03
CA VAL A 245 -21.44 -19.13 3.88
C VAL A 245 -21.20 -18.79 2.42
N THR A 246 -20.91 -19.79 1.57
CA THR A 246 -20.78 -19.62 0.12
C THR A 246 -22.02 -18.96 -0.48
N LYS A 247 -23.20 -19.46 -0.12
CA LYS A 247 -24.49 -18.93 -0.56
C LYS A 247 -24.74 -17.52 -0.01
N LEU A 248 -24.48 -17.28 1.28
CA LEU A 248 -24.71 -16.00 1.94
C LEU A 248 -23.91 -14.86 1.31
N PHE A 249 -22.66 -15.14 0.94
CA PHE A 249 -21.78 -14.17 0.26
C PHE A 249 -21.90 -14.15 -1.24
N GLY A 250 -22.75 -15.03 -1.85
CA GLY A 250 -22.91 -15.10 -3.29
C GLY A 250 -21.64 -15.47 -4.05
N LEU A 251 -20.75 -16.30 -3.44
CA LEU A 251 -19.38 -16.48 -3.90
C LEU A 251 -19.29 -17.13 -5.30
N ASP A 252 -20.21 -18.04 -5.65
CA ASP A 252 -20.22 -18.69 -6.95
C ASP A 252 -20.61 -17.73 -8.10
N GLU A 253 -21.46 -16.74 -7.78
CA GLU A 253 -21.78 -15.65 -8.71
C GLU A 253 -20.59 -14.72 -8.91
N TRP A 254 -19.94 -14.32 -7.83
CA TRP A 254 -18.72 -13.52 -7.90
C TRP A 254 -17.63 -14.20 -8.73
N GLU A 255 -17.40 -15.51 -8.56
CA GLU A 255 -16.44 -16.27 -9.36
C GLU A 255 -16.76 -16.19 -10.84
N ARG A 256 -18.02 -16.45 -11.23
CA ARG A 256 -18.45 -16.40 -12.63
C ARG A 256 -18.28 -15.00 -13.24
N GLN A 257 -18.65 -13.97 -12.50
CA GLN A 257 -18.50 -12.57 -12.95
C GLN A 257 -17.03 -12.19 -13.12
N LEU A 258 -16.18 -12.56 -12.16
CA LEU A 258 -14.76 -12.24 -12.23
C LEU A 258 -14.07 -13.01 -13.38
N GLU A 259 -14.38 -14.28 -13.59
CA GLU A 259 -13.84 -15.06 -14.71
C GLU A 259 -14.25 -14.49 -16.07
N ALA A 260 -15.48 -14.01 -16.19
CA ALA A 260 -15.97 -13.35 -17.41
C ALA A 260 -15.28 -12.01 -17.70
N ASN A 261 -14.74 -11.35 -16.65
CA ASN A 261 -14.05 -10.06 -16.76
C ASN A 261 -12.51 -10.19 -16.93
N VAL A 262 -11.96 -11.41 -17.02
CA VAL A 262 -10.54 -11.60 -17.30
C VAL A 262 -10.27 -11.32 -18.78
N VAL A 263 -9.41 -10.33 -19.03
CA VAL A 263 -8.95 -10.01 -20.40
C VAL A 263 -7.42 -10.12 -20.41
N ASP A 264 -6.87 -10.88 -21.34
CA ASP A 264 -5.42 -11.08 -21.50
C ASP A 264 -4.69 -11.51 -20.20
N ASN A 265 -5.33 -12.39 -19.41
CA ASN A 265 -4.87 -12.80 -18.09
C ASN A 265 -4.78 -11.65 -17.05
N VAL A 266 -5.52 -10.59 -17.25
CA VAL A 266 -5.60 -9.46 -16.31
C VAL A 266 -7.04 -9.28 -15.86
N ILE A 267 -7.25 -9.01 -14.58
CA ILE A 267 -8.48 -8.50 -14.01
C ILE A 267 -8.22 -7.22 -13.25
N GLU A 268 -9.15 -6.28 -13.28
CA GLU A 268 -9.06 -5.09 -12.44
C GLU A 268 -9.74 -5.32 -11.10
N ASN A 269 -9.11 -4.83 -10.02
CA ASN A 269 -9.80 -4.76 -8.74
C ASN A 269 -10.88 -3.65 -8.75
N TYR A 270 -11.59 -3.48 -7.64
CA TYR A 270 -12.65 -2.48 -7.50
C TYR A 270 -12.21 -1.04 -7.87
N TYR A 271 -10.96 -0.67 -7.56
CA TYR A 271 -10.37 0.63 -7.87
C TYR A 271 -9.66 0.71 -9.23
N GLY A 272 -9.72 -0.35 -10.03
CA GLY A 272 -9.08 -0.40 -11.34
C GLY A 272 -7.63 -0.86 -11.32
N ARG A 273 -7.12 -1.38 -10.19
CA ARG A 273 -5.78 -1.96 -10.17
C ARG A 273 -5.73 -3.21 -11.03
N PRO A 274 -4.85 -3.27 -12.05
CA PRO A 274 -4.65 -4.50 -12.81
C PRO A 274 -3.95 -5.57 -11.96
N ILE A 275 -4.50 -6.78 -12.00
CA ILE A 275 -3.99 -7.98 -11.32
C ILE A 275 -3.68 -9.03 -12.36
N GLN A 276 -2.44 -9.46 -12.45
CA GLN A 276 -2.02 -10.56 -13.34
C GLN A 276 -2.55 -11.90 -12.79
N THR A 277 -3.37 -12.60 -13.55
CA THR A 277 -4.05 -13.82 -13.10
C THR A 277 -3.32 -15.10 -13.50
N GLU A 278 -2.68 -15.15 -14.69
CA GLU A 278 -1.84 -16.27 -15.18
C GLU A 278 -2.37 -17.66 -14.82
N GLY A 279 -3.59 -17.96 -15.27
CA GLY A 279 -4.23 -19.27 -15.04
C GLY A 279 -4.91 -19.45 -13.67
N VAL A 280 -4.97 -18.42 -12.86
CA VAL A 280 -5.76 -18.41 -11.63
C VAL A 280 -7.24 -18.33 -11.96
N LYS A 281 -8.06 -19.21 -11.38
CA LYS A 281 -9.50 -19.31 -11.63
C LYS A 281 -10.28 -19.53 -10.34
N GLY A 282 -11.60 -19.43 -10.45
CA GLY A 282 -12.56 -19.74 -9.39
C GLY A 282 -12.29 -18.95 -8.12
N ARG A 283 -12.37 -19.64 -6.99
CA ARG A 283 -12.22 -19.04 -5.66
C ARG A 283 -10.88 -18.35 -5.44
N HIS A 284 -9.81 -18.81 -6.07
CA HIS A 284 -8.50 -18.16 -5.98
C HIS A 284 -8.50 -16.82 -6.72
N LEU A 285 -9.22 -16.69 -7.84
CA LEU A 285 -9.38 -15.43 -8.54
C LEU A 285 -10.16 -14.42 -7.68
N LEU A 286 -11.28 -14.86 -7.10
CA LEU A 286 -12.05 -14.05 -6.15
C LEU A 286 -11.20 -13.61 -4.97
N SER A 287 -10.40 -14.51 -4.40
CA SER A 287 -9.49 -14.21 -3.30
C SER A 287 -8.47 -13.12 -3.65
N LEU A 288 -7.85 -13.19 -4.83
CA LEU A 288 -6.93 -12.16 -5.32
C LEU A 288 -7.62 -10.81 -5.50
N TRP A 289 -8.78 -10.81 -6.14
CA TRP A 289 -9.58 -9.60 -6.38
C TRP A 289 -10.00 -8.96 -5.07
N LEU A 290 -10.53 -9.76 -4.12
CA LEU A 290 -11.00 -9.28 -2.83
C LEU A 290 -9.87 -8.70 -1.99
N GLN A 291 -8.75 -9.43 -1.85
CA GLN A 291 -7.59 -8.96 -1.10
C GLN A 291 -7.03 -7.65 -1.67
N SER A 292 -7.01 -7.55 -3.02
CA SER A 292 -6.51 -6.35 -3.68
C SER A 292 -7.45 -5.15 -3.47
N SER A 293 -8.75 -5.37 -3.62
CA SER A 293 -9.77 -4.33 -3.45
C SER A 293 -9.85 -3.83 -2.01
N ALA A 294 -9.86 -4.75 -1.05
CA ALA A 294 -9.90 -4.42 0.38
C ALA A 294 -8.62 -3.70 0.86
N ALA A 295 -7.45 -4.10 0.35
CA ALA A 295 -6.19 -3.42 0.68
C ALA A 295 -6.18 -1.97 0.16
N ASP A 296 -6.66 -1.74 -1.06
CA ASP A 296 -6.78 -0.41 -1.64
C ASP A 296 -7.83 0.43 -0.90
N ALA A 297 -8.98 -0.15 -0.54
CA ALA A 297 -10.01 0.50 0.27
C ALA A 297 -9.48 0.92 1.64
N ALA A 298 -8.77 0.03 2.34
CA ALA A 298 -8.20 0.33 3.65
C ALA A 298 -7.24 1.53 3.60
N ILE A 299 -6.35 1.56 2.61
CA ILE A 299 -5.41 2.69 2.45
C ILE A 299 -6.15 3.99 2.14
N LYS A 300 -7.16 3.93 1.26
CA LYS A 300 -8.00 5.10 0.94
C LYS A 300 -8.73 5.62 2.18
N GLY A 301 -9.36 4.72 2.93
CA GLY A 301 -10.08 5.10 4.14
C GLY A 301 -9.18 5.74 5.19
N PHE A 302 -7.98 5.21 5.40
CA PHE A 302 -6.98 5.86 6.27
C PHE A 302 -6.55 7.21 5.71
N ALA A 303 -6.28 7.31 4.42
CA ALA A 303 -5.87 8.57 3.80
C ALA A 303 -6.94 9.65 4.01
N ASP A 304 -8.20 9.35 3.74
CA ASP A 304 -9.30 10.29 3.88
C ASP A 304 -9.53 10.65 5.37
N PHE A 305 -9.49 9.65 6.27
CA PHE A 305 -9.64 9.87 7.70
C PHE A 305 -8.55 10.79 8.27
N PHE A 306 -7.27 10.55 7.98
CA PHE A 306 -6.18 11.37 8.52
C PHE A 306 -6.07 12.73 7.84
N ARG A 307 -6.51 12.90 6.60
CA ARG A 307 -6.64 14.21 5.96
C ARG A 307 -7.71 15.09 6.63
N ALA A 308 -8.82 14.47 7.04
CA ALA A 308 -9.87 15.15 7.78
C ALA A 308 -9.49 15.43 9.25
N ASN A 309 -8.54 14.68 9.83
CA ASN A 309 -8.14 14.75 11.23
C ASN A 309 -6.65 15.07 11.37
N THR A 310 -6.23 16.26 10.93
CA THR A 310 -4.83 16.68 10.83
C THR A 310 -4.08 16.76 12.17
N HIS A 311 -4.80 16.80 13.30
CA HIS A 311 -4.24 16.73 14.64
C HIS A 311 -3.75 15.31 15.02
N LEU A 312 -4.23 14.28 14.32
CA LEU A 312 -3.76 12.91 14.44
C LEU A 312 -2.60 12.66 13.48
N LYS A 313 -1.53 12.05 13.97
CA LYS A 313 -0.28 11.84 13.23
C LYS A 313 -0.11 10.37 12.91
N PRO A 314 -0.35 9.91 11.67
CA PRO A 314 -0.15 8.52 11.28
C PRO A 314 1.33 8.17 11.18
N HIS A 315 1.71 6.99 11.67
CA HIS A 315 3.08 6.50 11.71
C HIS A 315 3.29 5.23 10.89
N TRP A 316 2.45 4.22 11.11
CA TRP A 316 2.59 2.91 10.48
C TRP A 316 1.25 2.42 9.96
N VAL A 317 1.26 1.81 8.78
CA VAL A 317 0.13 1.01 8.27
C VAL A 317 0.55 -0.45 8.30
N ILE A 318 -0.25 -1.31 8.94
CA ILE A 318 0.03 -2.72 9.15
C ILE A 318 -1.21 -3.50 8.71
N HIS A 319 -1.22 -3.99 7.47
CA HIS A 319 -2.40 -4.61 6.84
C HIS A 319 -3.60 -3.65 6.82
N ASP A 320 -4.63 -3.98 7.58
CA ASP A 320 -5.87 -3.24 7.78
C ASP A 320 -5.90 -2.40 9.09
N ALA A 321 -4.71 -2.18 9.68
CA ALA A 321 -4.54 -1.34 10.86
C ALA A 321 -3.62 -0.14 10.60
N CYS A 322 -3.82 0.96 11.34
CA CYS A 322 -2.94 2.12 11.31
C CYS A 322 -2.57 2.56 12.72
N VAL A 323 -1.27 2.68 12.97
CA VAL A 323 -0.71 3.21 14.22
C VAL A 323 -0.51 4.71 14.09
N PHE A 324 -0.97 5.46 15.08
CA PHE A 324 -0.93 6.93 15.07
C PHE A 324 -0.76 7.49 16.49
N SER A 325 -0.41 8.77 16.58
CA SER A 325 -0.42 9.53 17.83
C SER A 325 -1.28 10.79 17.69
N GLY A 326 -1.56 11.44 18.81
CA GLY A 326 -2.39 12.62 18.92
C GLY A 326 -3.64 12.35 19.78
N GLU A 327 -4.20 13.45 20.30
CA GLU A 327 -5.41 13.40 21.12
C GLU A 327 -6.64 13.68 20.26
N GLY A 328 -7.77 13.12 20.65
CA GLY A 328 -9.05 13.31 19.96
C GLY A 328 -9.87 12.02 19.90
N ASN A 329 -11.14 12.20 19.64
CA ASN A 329 -12.07 11.09 19.45
C ASN A 329 -11.86 10.46 18.06
N VAL A 330 -11.82 9.15 18.05
CA VAL A 330 -11.84 8.35 16.83
C VAL A 330 -13.26 7.80 16.68
N PRO A 331 -13.91 7.94 15.52
CA PRO A 331 -15.25 7.39 15.31
C PRO A 331 -15.24 5.87 15.42
N ASN A 332 -16.40 5.27 15.55
CA ASN A 332 -16.53 3.80 15.59
C ASN A 332 -16.51 3.17 14.18
N GLU A 333 -16.55 3.99 13.13
CA GLU A 333 -16.54 3.54 11.75
C GLU A 333 -15.81 4.54 10.84
N ILE A 334 -15.25 4.04 9.74
CA ILE A 334 -14.75 4.86 8.61
C ILE A 334 -15.65 4.58 7.41
N ILE A 335 -16.07 5.65 6.74
CA ILE A 335 -16.84 5.57 5.49
C ILE A 335 -15.89 5.66 4.31
N ILE A 336 -15.94 4.67 3.41
CA ILE A 336 -15.11 4.60 2.22
C ILE A 336 -16.05 4.46 1.02
N ASP A 337 -16.12 5.46 0.16
CA ASP A 337 -16.99 5.48 -1.02
C ASP A 337 -18.47 5.14 -0.70
N GLY A 338 -18.98 5.65 0.42
CA GLY A 338 -20.32 5.39 0.93
C GLY A 338 -20.49 4.05 1.68
N MET A 339 -19.50 3.20 1.67
CA MET A 339 -19.49 1.93 2.40
C MET A 339 -19.02 2.13 3.85
N LYS A 340 -19.72 1.51 4.81
CA LYS A 340 -19.39 1.61 6.23
C LYS A 340 -18.44 0.50 6.66
N PHE A 341 -17.38 0.88 7.36
CA PHE A 341 -16.41 -0.06 7.94
C PHE A 341 -16.21 0.25 9.42
N PRO A 342 -16.77 -0.57 10.33
CA PRO A 342 -16.48 -0.45 11.74
C PRO A 342 -14.99 -0.59 12.02
N ILE A 343 -14.51 0.23 12.98
CA ILE A 343 -13.13 0.18 13.44
C ILE A 343 -13.05 0.03 14.94
N THR A 344 -11.98 -0.58 15.42
CA THR A 344 -11.57 -0.52 16.82
C THR A 344 -10.45 0.50 16.97
N CYS A 345 -10.39 1.18 18.10
CA CYS A 345 -9.29 2.08 18.45
C CYS A 345 -8.78 1.74 19.85
N GLU A 346 -7.54 1.30 19.94
CA GLU A 346 -6.93 0.83 21.17
C GLU A 346 -5.57 1.47 21.40
N ASP A 347 -5.20 1.68 22.67
CA ASP A 347 -3.83 2.03 23.03
C ASP A 347 -2.88 0.86 22.74
N ILE A 348 -1.73 1.14 22.19
CA ILE A 348 -0.69 0.12 22.01
C ILE A 348 -0.03 -0.14 23.36
N ARG A 349 -0.35 -1.29 23.96
CA ARG A 349 0.10 -1.71 25.28
C ARG A 349 1.31 -2.64 25.22
#